data_ca18c3a4d5de0be71e4ddd1a1739016b
#
_entry.id   ca18c3a4d5de0be71e4ddd1a1739016b
#
_cell.length_a   1.000
_cell.length_b   1.000
_cell.length_c   1.000
_cell.angle_alpha   90.00
_cell.angle_beta   90.00
_cell.angle_gamma   90.00
#
_symmetry.space_group_name_H-M   'P 1'
#
loop_
_entity.id
_entity.type
_entity.pdbx_description
1 polymer ?
#
loop_
_entity_poly.entity_id
_entity_poly.type
_entity_poly.pdbx_seq_one_letter_code
_entity_poly.pdbx_strand_id
1 'polypeptide(L)'
;MRLDGKVAVVTGAASGIGKEIARTFARAGAKLAIADLDESGAQQAAEELNLAGGQAIAIGIDVTSEAQVDACMVRVADAFGKIDVLVSNAGIQIVAPLEDLKFADWRRMLAIHLDGAFLCTRAALRPMYRQGSGSIIYMGSVHSREASILKAPYVTAKHGLMGLAKVVAKEGAAHGVRANVICPGFVRTPLVEKQIPEQAKELGISEQEVIKNVMLKETVDGEFTTVDDVAETALFLASFGSNALTGQSIVVSHGWFMQ
;
A
#
# COMPACT_ATOMS: atom_id res chain seq x y z
N MET A 1 -8.57 -4.47 18.17
CA MET A 1 -8.20 -5.26 16.96
C MET A 1 -6.92 -6.01 17.26
N ARG A 2 -6.83 -7.32 16.95
CA ARG A 2 -5.66 -8.17 17.24
C ARG A 2 -5.29 -9.00 16.01
N LEU A 3 -3.99 -9.26 15.86
CA LEU A 3 -3.41 -10.11 14.82
C LEU A 3 -2.50 -11.21 15.42
N ASP A 4 -2.82 -11.68 16.61
CA ASP A 4 -2.01 -12.67 17.32
C ASP A 4 -1.72 -13.91 16.47
N GLY A 5 -0.44 -14.19 16.28
CA GLY A 5 0.02 -15.32 15.49
C GLY A 5 -0.24 -15.22 13.97
N LYS A 6 -0.78 -14.10 13.47
CA LYS A 6 -0.90 -13.82 12.04
C LYS A 6 0.45 -13.43 11.44
N VAL A 7 0.64 -13.78 10.18
CA VAL A 7 1.84 -13.42 9.41
C VAL A 7 1.44 -12.43 8.33
N ALA A 8 2.06 -11.26 8.32
CA ALA A 8 1.79 -10.21 7.35
C ALA A 8 3.03 -9.87 6.51
N VAL A 9 2.84 -9.75 5.22
CA VAL A 9 3.82 -9.22 4.26
C VAL A 9 3.41 -7.80 3.92
N VAL A 10 4.31 -6.82 4.10
CA VAL A 10 4.07 -5.43 3.73
C VAL A 10 5.14 -5.00 2.73
N THR A 11 4.73 -4.61 1.51
CA THR A 11 5.65 -4.12 0.50
C THR A 11 5.82 -2.60 0.59
N GLY A 12 7.01 -2.07 0.28
CA GLY A 12 7.31 -0.66 0.47
C GLY A 12 7.32 -0.28 1.96
N ALA A 13 7.85 -1.15 2.81
CA ALA A 13 7.73 -1.03 4.25
C ALA A 13 8.99 -0.51 4.96
N ALA A 14 10.02 -0.07 4.23
CA ALA A 14 11.19 0.60 4.81
C ALA A 14 10.84 2.00 5.36
N SER A 15 9.80 2.64 4.86
CA SER A 15 9.43 4.01 5.24
C SER A 15 7.92 4.30 5.12
N GLY A 16 7.50 5.49 5.54
CA GLY A 16 6.18 6.06 5.32
C GLY A 16 5.02 5.16 5.79
N ILE A 17 3.97 5.06 4.97
CA ILE A 17 2.75 4.31 5.27
C ILE A 17 3.05 2.83 5.54
N GLY A 18 3.87 2.20 4.70
CA GLY A 18 4.18 0.77 4.84
C GLY A 18 4.89 0.45 6.16
N LYS A 19 5.83 1.30 6.57
CA LYS A 19 6.54 1.16 7.87
C LYS A 19 5.58 1.30 9.04
N GLU A 20 4.64 2.26 9.00
CA GLU A 20 3.69 2.43 10.10
C GLU A 20 2.64 1.32 10.15
N ILE A 21 2.19 0.82 8.99
CA ILE A 21 1.33 -0.39 8.95
C ILE A 21 2.06 -1.57 9.61
N ALA A 22 3.33 -1.79 9.30
CA ALA A 22 4.12 -2.87 9.90
C ALA A 22 4.24 -2.69 11.42
N ARG A 23 4.49 -1.47 11.91
CA ARG A 23 4.54 -1.15 13.35
C ARG A 23 3.21 -1.44 14.04
N THR A 24 2.12 -0.98 13.45
CA THR A 24 0.76 -1.17 13.98
C THR A 24 0.38 -2.65 14.02
N PHE A 25 0.72 -3.41 12.98
CA PHE A 25 0.49 -4.85 12.95
C PHE A 25 1.35 -5.61 13.97
N ALA A 26 2.61 -5.20 14.18
CA ALA A 26 3.47 -5.78 15.22
C ALA A 26 2.90 -5.53 16.62
N ARG A 27 2.46 -4.30 16.92
CA ARG A 27 1.75 -3.96 18.18
C ARG A 27 0.48 -4.79 18.37
N ALA A 28 -0.18 -5.18 17.28
CA ALA A 28 -1.36 -6.05 17.31
C ALA A 28 -1.02 -7.56 17.43
N GLY A 29 0.27 -7.95 17.45
CA GLY A 29 0.71 -9.33 17.66
C GLY A 29 1.05 -10.10 16.37
N ALA A 30 1.13 -9.45 15.22
CA ALA A 30 1.53 -10.08 13.97
C ALA A 30 3.04 -10.31 13.89
N LYS A 31 3.43 -11.35 13.13
CA LYS A 31 4.78 -11.54 12.61
C LYS A 31 4.88 -10.84 11.25
N LEU A 32 6.00 -10.15 10.98
CA LEU A 32 6.13 -9.26 9.83
C LEU A 32 7.23 -9.68 8.87
N ALA A 33 6.93 -9.59 7.57
CA ALA A 33 7.93 -9.50 6.53
C ALA A 33 7.94 -8.05 6.00
N ILE A 34 9.03 -7.36 6.27
CA ILE A 34 9.31 -5.99 5.80
C ILE A 34 9.97 -6.11 4.43
N ALA A 35 9.17 -5.92 3.39
CA ALA A 35 9.60 -6.12 2.01
C ALA A 35 9.78 -4.76 1.32
N ASP A 36 10.98 -4.45 0.85
CA ASP A 36 11.27 -3.17 0.19
C ASP A 36 12.41 -3.32 -0.82
N LEU A 37 12.45 -2.41 -1.80
CA LEU A 37 13.57 -2.28 -2.72
C LEU A 37 14.84 -1.78 -1.98
N ASP A 38 14.66 -0.91 -0.98
CA ASP A 38 15.69 -0.51 -0.03
C ASP A 38 15.86 -1.59 1.06
N GLU A 39 16.70 -2.56 0.78
CA GLU A 39 16.98 -3.67 1.69
C GLU A 39 17.56 -3.18 3.03
N SER A 40 18.39 -2.14 3.02
CA SER A 40 18.98 -1.58 4.25
C SER A 40 17.93 -0.91 5.12
N GLY A 41 17.01 -0.14 4.53
CA GLY A 41 15.87 0.45 5.23
C GLY A 41 14.89 -0.61 5.77
N ALA A 42 14.66 -1.68 5.00
CA ALA A 42 13.84 -2.81 5.45
C ALA A 42 14.50 -3.51 6.66
N GLN A 43 15.82 -3.70 6.64
CA GLN A 43 16.57 -4.29 7.75
C GLN A 43 16.43 -3.43 9.02
N GLN A 44 16.63 -2.12 8.92
CA GLN A 44 16.47 -1.20 10.05
C GLN A 44 15.04 -1.25 10.63
N ALA A 45 14.03 -1.24 9.76
CA ALA A 45 12.63 -1.33 10.20
C ALA A 45 12.33 -2.67 10.91
N ALA A 46 12.86 -3.78 10.41
CA ALA A 46 12.70 -5.09 11.06
C ALA A 46 13.42 -5.15 12.41
N GLU A 47 14.62 -4.59 12.53
CA GLU A 47 15.37 -4.51 13.79
C GLU A 47 14.64 -3.67 14.83
N GLU A 48 14.11 -2.49 14.45
CA GLU A 48 13.28 -1.66 15.34
C GLU A 48 12.08 -2.45 15.90
N LEU A 49 11.39 -3.22 15.06
CA LEU A 49 10.26 -4.05 15.48
C LEU A 49 10.70 -5.17 16.43
N ASN A 50 11.80 -5.84 16.14
CA ASN A 50 12.33 -6.92 16.98
C ASN A 50 12.81 -6.41 18.34
N LEU A 51 13.45 -5.24 18.39
CA LEU A 51 13.87 -4.58 19.64
C LEU A 51 12.65 -4.16 20.49
N ALA A 52 11.53 -3.84 19.86
CA ALA A 52 10.26 -3.55 20.54
C ALA A 52 9.50 -4.83 20.98
N GLY A 53 10.08 -6.02 20.85
CA GLY A 53 9.47 -7.29 21.25
C GLY A 53 8.59 -7.96 20.19
N GLY A 54 8.58 -7.45 18.96
CA GLY A 54 7.92 -8.06 17.81
C GLY A 54 8.72 -9.19 17.18
N GLN A 55 8.21 -9.73 16.07
CA GLN A 55 8.89 -10.72 15.24
C GLN A 55 8.86 -10.24 13.79
N ALA A 56 9.98 -9.82 13.24
CA ALA A 56 10.07 -9.32 11.88
C ALA A 56 11.32 -9.82 11.16
N ILE A 57 11.18 -10.07 9.85
CA ILE A 57 12.28 -10.31 8.93
C ILE A 57 12.27 -9.24 7.83
N ALA A 58 13.45 -8.89 7.35
CA ALA A 58 13.63 -8.00 6.22
C ALA A 58 13.85 -8.80 4.93
N ILE A 59 13.28 -8.30 3.82
CA ILE A 59 13.45 -8.90 2.50
C ILE A 59 13.64 -7.79 1.47
N GLY A 60 14.82 -7.75 0.83
CA GLY A 60 15.06 -6.93 -0.35
C GLY A 60 14.26 -7.48 -1.53
N ILE A 61 13.43 -6.63 -2.16
CA ILE A 61 12.54 -7.05 -3.25
C ILE A 61 12.26 -5.92 -4.22
N ASP A 62 12.42 -6.17 -5.50
CA ASP A 62 11.79 -5.41 -6.57
C ASP A 62 10.44 -6.05 -6.90
N VAL A 63 9.34 -5.37 -6.59
CA VAL A 63 7.97 -5.87 -6.85
C VAL A 63 7.67 -6.08 -8.33
N THR A 64 8.46 -5.50 -9.23
CA THR A 64 8.34 -5.68 -10.69
C THR A 64 9.02 -6.96 -11.18
N SER A 65 9.80 -7.63 -10.33
CA SER A 65 10.49 -8.88 -10.64
C SER A 65 9.70 -10.09 -10.13
N GLU A 66 9.09 -10.84 -11.04
CA GLU A 66 8.33 -12.06 -10.72
C GLU A 66 9.15 -13.03 -9.85
N ALA A 67 10.41 -13.26 -10.22
CA ALA A 67 11.28 -14.19 -9.50
C ALA A 67 11.57 -13.72 -8.05
N GLN A 68 11.80 -12.42 -7.84
CA GLN A 68 12.02 -11.88 -6.49
C GLN A 68 10.75 -11.93 -5.65
N VAL A 69 9.59 -11.66 -6.25
CA VAL A 69 8.29 -11.74 -5.56
C VAL A 69 8.01 -13.19 -5.13
N ASP A 70 8.18 -14.16 -6.03
CA ASP A 70 7.98 -15.58 -5.69
C ASP A 70 8.97 -16.02 -4.59
N ALA A 71 10.25 -15.66 -4.68
CA ALA A 71 11.26 -15.95 -3.65
C ALA A 71 10.93 -15.30 -2.30
N CYS A 72 10.42 -14.07 -2.30
CA CYS A 72 9.97 -13.39 -1.08
C CYS A 72 8.89 -14.20 -0.35
N MET A 73 7.84 -14.64 -1.06
CA MET A 73 6.75 -15.39 -0.44
C MET A 73 7.20 -16.75 0.10
N VAL A 74 8.15 -17.40 -0.58
CA VAL A 74 8.79 -18.63 -0.08
C VAL A 74 9.56 -18.36 1.21
N ARG A 75 10.42 -17.32 1.25
CA ARG A 75 11.15 -16.95 2.47
C ARG A 75 10.23 -16.66 3.67
N VAL A 76 9.10 -16.01 3.43
CA VAL A 76 8.11 -15.74 4.49
C VAL A 76 7.48 -17.04 4.98
N ALA A 77 7.09 -17.93 4.06
CA ALA A 77 6.53 -19.23 4.40
C ALA A 77 7.52 -20.11 5.17
N ASP A 78 8.80 -20.11 4.79
CA ASP A 78 9.86 -20.84 5.48
C ASP A 78 10.11 -20.27 6.89
N ALA A 79 10.11 -18.95 7.06
CA ALA A 79 10.36 -18.31 8.34
C ALA A 79 9.20 -18.42 9.33
N PHE A 80 7.96 -18.35 8.84
CA PHE A 80 6.77 -18.22 9.70
C PHE A 80 5.68 -19.28 9.46
N GLY A 81 5.84 -20.15 8.46
CA GLY A 81 4.96 -21.27 8.16
C GLY A 81 3.70 -20.94 7.34
N LYS A 82 3.37 -19.64 7.16
CA LYS A 82 2.14 -19.20 6.48
C LYS A 82 2.21 -17.74 6.03
N ILE A 83 1.18 -17.32 5.30
CA ILE A 83 0.92 -15.89 4.97
C ILE A 83 -0.56 -15.63 5.20
N ASP A 84 -0.92 -14.81 6.19
CA ASP A 84 -2.30 -14.46 6.50
C ASP A 84 -2.73 -13.12 5.88
N VAL A 85 -1.80 -12.16 5.77
CA VAL A 85 -2.08 -10.82 5.26
C VAL A 85 -1.02 -10.40 4.25
N LEU A 86 -1.47 -9.83 3.13
CA LEU A 86 -0.63 -9.09 2.20
C LEU A 86 -1.07 -7.63 2.17
N VAL A 87 -0.15 -6.70 2.42
CA VAL A 87 -0.35 -5.28 2.16
C VAL A 87 0.50 -4.89 0.94
N SER A 88 -0.15 -4.73 -0.20
CA SER A 88 0.48 -4.25 -1.44
C SER A 88 0.53 -2.72 -1.42
N ASN A 89 1.64 -2.17 -0.89
CA ASN A 89 1.79 -0.74 -0.65
C ASN A 89 2.93 -0.11 -1.47
N ALA A 90 3.91 -0.86 -1.95
CA ALA A 90 5.03 -0.33 -2.74
C ALA A 90 4.55 0.60 -3.86
N GLY A 91 5.19 1.74 -3.99
CA GLY A 91 4.80 2.73 -4.99
C GLY A 91 5.74 3.91 -5.07
N ILE A 92 5.67 4.61 -6.18
CA ILE A 92 6.39 5.85 -6.47
C ILE A 92 5.43 6.92 -6.99
N GLN A 93 5.91 8.15 -7.13
CA GLN A 93 5.19 9.22 -7.80
C GLN A 93 6.09 9.88 -8.83
N ILE A 94 5.53 10.15 -10.00
CA ILE A 94 6.10 10.99 -11.06
C ILE A 94 5.02 12.00 -11.44
N VAL A 95 5.41 13.26 -11.47
CA VAL A 95 4.53 14.41 -11.78
C VAL A 95 4.98 15.00 -13.11
N ALA A 96 4.09 15.01 -14.09
CA ALA A 96 4.33 15.62 -15.40
C ALA A 96 3.03 15.93 -16.13
N PRO A 97 2.94 16.98 -16.96
CA PRO A 97 1.85 17.14 -17.92
C PRO A 97 1.72 15.91 -18.82
N LEU A 98 0.51 15.57 -19.22
CA LEU A 98 0.28 14.33 -19.99
C LEU A 98 1.01 14.35 -21.33
N GLU A 99 1.04 15.50 -21.99
CA GLU A 99 1.71 15.72 -23.29
C GLU A 99 3.24 15.58 -23.21
N ASP A 100 3.85 15.86 -22.04
CA ASP A 100 5.30 15.79 -21.82
C ASP A 100 5.72 14.50 -21.09
N LEU A 101 4.77 13.67 -20.68
CA LEU A 101 5.05 12.46 -19.93
C LEU A 101 5.81 11.43 -20.79
N LYS A 102 7.02 11.09 -20.37
CA LYS A 102 7.81 10.06 -21.05
C LYS A 102 7.18 8.68 -20.94
N PHE A 103 7.14 7.95 -22.04
CA PHE A 103 6.58 6.59 -22.05
C PHE A 103 7.31 5.65 -21.08
N ALA A 104 8.61 5.84 -20.84
CA ALA A 104 9.36 5.07 -19.85
C ALA A 104 8.82 5.30 -18.41
N ASP A 105 8.48 6.55 -18.07
CA ASP A 105 7.91 6.90 -16.76
C ASP A 105 6.49 6.35 -16.59
N TRP A 106 5.67 6.41 -17.63
CA TRP A 106 4.38 5.75 -17.67
C TRP A 106 4.52 4.25 -17.38
N ARG A 107 5.39 3.55 -18.12
CA ARG A 107 5.63 2.12 -17.95
C ARG A 107 6.14 1.78 -16.55
N ARG A 108 7.09 2.56 -16.03
CA ARG A 108 7.65 2.38 -14.68
C ARG A 108 6.58 2.51 -13.60
N MET A 109 5.70 3.50 -13.70
CA MET A 109 4.62 3.69 -12.75
C MET A 109 3.64 2.51 -12.75
N LEU A 110 3.20 2.06 -13.93
CA LEU A 110 2.29 0.92 -14.03
C LEU A 110 2.96 -0.36 -13.55
N ALA A 111 4.23 -0.60 -13.90
CA ALA A 111 4.96 -1.78 -13.46
C ALA A 111 5.04 -1.88 -11.94
N ILE A 112 5.33 -0.78 -11.24
CA ILE A 112 5.45 -0.80 -9.77
C ILE A 112 4.08 -0.93 -9.12
N HIS A 113 3.12 -0.07 -9.51
CA HIS A 113 1.84 0.02 -8.81
C HIS A 113 0.85 -1.07 -9.18
N LEU A 114 0.82 -1.51 -10.44
CA LEU A 114 -0.21 -2.43 -10.95
C LEU A 114 0.36 -3.83 -11.18
N ASP A 115 1.44 -3.96 -11.98
CA ASP A 115 2.05 -5.27 -12.22
C ASP A 115 2.64 -5.84 -10.93
N GLY A 116 3.31 -5.00 -10.10
CA GLY A 116 3.83 -5.40 -8.80
C GLY A 116 2.73 -5.86 -7.83
N ALA A 117 1.60 -5.15 -7.80
CA ALA A 117 0.45 -5.58 -7.00
C ALA A 117 -0.11 -6.92 -7.48
N PHE A 118 -0.22 -7.12 -8.79
CA PHE A 118 -0.64 -8.39 -9.39
C PHE A 118 0.33 -9.52 -9.02
N LEU A 119 1.63 -9.34 -9.19
CA LEU A 119 2.64 -10.35 -8.89
C LEU A 119 2.60 -10.77 -7.42
N CYS A 120 2.61 -9.78 -6.49
CA CYS A 120 2.52 -10.03 -5.06
C CYS A 120 1.22 -10.77 -4.69
N THR A 121 0.10 -10.35 -5.27
CA THR A 121 -1.21 -10.99 -5.06
C THR A 121 -1.18 -12.44 -5.50
N ARG A 122 -0.77 -12.71 -6.74
CA ARG A 122 -0.70 -14.07 -7.30
C ARG A 122 0.16 -15.00 -6.45
N ALA A 123 1.31 -14.52 -5.98
CA ALA A 123 2.22 -15.29 -5.15
C ALA A 123 1.64 -15.56 -3.76
N ALA A 124 0.98 -14.56 -3.14
CA ALA A 124 0.34 -14.71 -1.83
C ALA A 124 -0.93 -15.58 -1.87
N LEU A 125 -1.71 -15.54 -2.94
CA LEU A 125 -2.93 -16.34 -3.08
C LEU A 125 -2.65 -17.84 -3.01
N ARG A 126 -1.52 -18.32 -3.53
CA ARG A 126 -1.17 -19.75 -3.50
C ARG A 126 -1.15 -20.36 -2.09
N PRO A 127 -0.41 -19.81 -1.11
CA PRO A 127 -0.49 -20.27 0.27
C PRO A 127 -1.83 -19.96 0.93
N MET A 128 -2.45 -18.79 0.70
CA MET A 128 -3.74 -18.41 1.28
C MET A 128 -4.86 -19.38 0.87
N TYR A 129 -4.89 -19.83 -0.39
CA TYR A 129 -5.88 -20.81 -0.87
C TYR A 129 -5.68 -22.17 -0.21
N ARG A 130 -4.44 -22.62 -0.02
CA ARG A 130 -4.17 -23.89 0.67
C ARG A 130 -4.57 -23.86 2.15
N GLN A 131 -4.44 -22.71 2.80
CA GLN A 131 -4.82 -22.55 4.23
C GLN A 131 -6.30 -22.17 4.43
N GLY A 132 -7.05 -21.90 3.35
CA GLY A 132 -8.47 -21.56 3.42
C GLY A 132 -8.75 -20.20 4.08
N SER A 133 -7.80 -19.28 4.10
CA SER A 133 -7.96 -17.95 4.69
C SER A 133 -6.89 -16.96 4.20
N GLY A 134 -7.25 -15.68 4.10
CA GLY A 134 -6.32 -14.62 3.77
C GLY A 134 -6.97 -13.24 3.73
N SER A 135 -6.16 -12.20 3.85
CA SER A 135 -6.60 -10.81 3.68
C SER A 135 -5.58 -10.06 2.82
N ILE A 136 -6.03 -9.53 1.70
CA ILE A 136 -5.21 -8.72 0.80
C ILE A 136 -5.69 -7.28 0.89
N ILE A 137 -4.77 -6.36 1.12
CA ILE A 137 -5.03 -4.93 1.23
C ILE A 137 -4.18 -4.21 0.20
N TYR A 138 -4.83 -3.52 -0.72
CA TYR A 138 -4.15 -2.69 -1.70
C TYR A 138 -4.11 -1.24 -1.22
N MET A 139 -2.96 -0.61 -1.36
CA MET A 139 -2.82 0.82 -1.14
C MET A 139 -3.27 1.60 -2.38
N GLY A 140 -4.53 1.97 -2.38
CA GLY A 140 -5.13 2.88 -3.35
C GLY A 140 -4.76 4.33 -3.09
N SER A 141 -5.70 5.22 -3.37
CA SER A 141 -5.66 6.66 -3.12
C SER A 141 -7.09 7.21 -3.32
N VAL A 142 -7.38 8.42 -2.89
CA VAL A 142 -8.52 9.18 -3.42
C VAL A 142 -8.49 9.18 -4.95
N HIS A 143 -7.29 9.21 -5.53
CA HIS A 143 -7.11 9.07 -6.98
C HIS A 143 -7.41 7.67 -7.57
N SER A 144 -7.93 6.75 -6.78
CA SER A 144 -8.64 5.56 -7.29
C SER A 144 -10.08 5.85 -7.68
N ARG A 145 -10.60 7.03 -7.35
CA ARG A 145 -11.97 7.49 -7.54
C ARG A 145 -12.06 8.80 -8.32
N GLU A 146 -11.05 9.65 -8.20
CA GLU A 146 -10.96 10.96 -8.82
C GLU A 146 -9.72 11.13 -9.67
N ALA A 147 -9.79 12.03 -10.64
CA ALA A 147 -8.64 12.44 -11.42
C ALA A 147 -7.81 13.52 -10.70
N SER A 148 -6.56 13.64 -11.06
CA SER A 148 -5.69 14.76 -10.72
C SER A 148 -4.86 15.12 -11.93
N ILE A 149 -4.66 16.40 -12.16
CA ILE A 149 -3.71 16.87 -13.17
C ILE A 149 -2.30 16.37 -12.84
N LEU A 150 -1.43 16.27 -13.84
CA LEU A 150 -0.01 15.89 -13.74
C LEU A 150 0.24 14.44 -13.26
N LYS A 151 -0.80 13.62 -13.04
CA LYS A 151 -0.68 12.28 -12.40
C LYS A 151 -1.27 11.15 -13.23
N ALA A 152 -1.28 11.26 -14.56
CA ALA A 152 -1.95 10.30 -15.43
C ALA A 152 -1.61 8.82 -15.14
N PRO A 153 -0.34 8.37 -15.05
CA PRO A 153 -0.04 6.97 -14.78
C PRO A 153 -0.44 6.54 -13.35
N TYR A 154 -0.31 7.45 -12.39
CA TYR A 154 -0.70 7.17 -10.99
C TYR A 154 -2.20 6.96 -10.88
N VAL A 155 -3.00 7.88 -11.39
CA VAL A 155 -4.48 7.77 -11.41
C VAL A 155 -4.91 6.49 -12.10
N THR A 156 -4.33 6.19 -13.28
CA THR A 156 -4.64 4.96 -14.03
C THR A 156 -4.33 3.71 -13.20
N ALA A 157 -3.15 3.64 -12.58
CA ALA A 157 -2.76 2.50 -11.76
C ALA A 157 -3.69 2.34 -10.53
N LYS A 158 -4.01 3.43 -9.85
CA LYS A 158 -4.85 3.41 -8.65
C LYS A 158 -6.30 3.02 -8.95
N HIS A 159 -6.85 3.41 -10.09
CA HIS A 159 -8.13 2.89 -10.58
C HIS A 159 -8.04 1.39 -10.91
N GLY A 160 -6.94 0.93 -11.53
CA GLY A 160 -6.70 -0.48 -11.83
C GLY A 160 -6.69 -1.38 -10.60
N LEU A 161 -6.13 -0.91 -9.47
CA LEU A 161 -6.14 -1.64 -8.19
C LEU A 161 -7.56 -1.92 -7.67
N MET A 162 -8.50 -1.04 -7.90
CA MET A 162 -9.92 -1.26 -7.57
C MET A 162 -10.51 -2.44 -8.34
N GLY A 163 -10.18 -2.54 -9.64
CA GLY A 163 -10.58 -3.66 -10.47
C GLY A 163 -9.96 -4.98 -9.98
N LEU A 164 -8.64 -4.97 -9.74
CA LEU A 164 -7.93 -6.14 -9.23
C LEU A 164 -8.52 -6.64 -7.90
N ALA A 165 -8.76 -5.74 -6.94
CA ALA A 165 -9.34 -6.10 -5.65
C ALA A 165 -10.71 -6.78 -5.79
N LYS A 166 -11.57 -6.29 -6.70
CA LYS A 166 -12.89 -6.86 -6.95
C LYS A 166 -12.81 -8.27 -7.56
N VAL A 167 -11.88 -8.50 -8.48
CA VAL A 167 -11.64 -9.84 -9.06
C VAL A 167 -11.16 -10.80 -7.98
N VAL A 168 -10.15 -10.40 -7.21
CA VAL A 168 -9.59 -11.23 -6.14
C VAL A 168 -10.66 -11.52 -5.05
N ALA A 169 -11.53 -10.57 -4.73
CA ALA A 169 -12.63 -10.80 -3.79
C ALA A 169 -13.60 -11.87 -4.29
N LYS A 170 -13.89 -11.91 -5.59
CA LYS A 170 -14.77 -12.94 -6.19
C LYS A 170 -14.10 -14.31 -6.28
N GLU A 171 -12.87 -14.36 -6.76
CA GLU A 171 -12.14 -15.63 -6.92
C GLU A 171 -11.70 -16.20 -5.57
N GLY A 172 -11.32 -15.34 -4.61
CA GLY A 172 -10.90 -15.72 -3.27
C GLY A 172 -12.02 -16.20 -2.35
N ALA A 173 -13.28 -15.88 -2.66
CA ALA A 173 -14.42 -16.18 -1.81
C ALA A 173 -14.53 -17.67 -1.43
N ALA A 174 -14.36 -18.57 -2.41
CA ALA A 174 -14.39 -20.02 -2.20
C ALA A 174 -13.23 -20.54 -1.33
N HIS A 175 -12.21 -19.72 -1.12
CA HIS A 175 -11.01 -20.04 -0.36
C HIS A 175 -10.88 -19.23 0.94
N GLY A 176 -11.92 -18.50 1.34
CA GLY A 176 -11.88 -17.68 2.55
C GLY A 176 -10.93 -16.50 2.47
N VAL A 177 -10.60 -16.04 1.26
CA VAL A 177 -9.70 -14.90 1.04
C VAL A 177 -10.50 -13.64 0.73
N ARG A 178 -10.18 -12.55 1.43
CA ARG A 178 -10.75 -11.22 1.23
C ARG A 178 -9.74 -10.29 0.56
N ALA A 179 -10.25 -9.33 -0.21
CA ALA A 179 -9.42 -8.30 -0.82
C ALA A 179 -10.13 -6.95 -0.76
N ASN A 180 -9.44 -5.93 -0.24
CA ASN A 180 -9.97 -4.58 -0.11
C ASN A 180 -8.92 -3.53 -0.47
N VAL A 181 -9.36 -2.30 -0.68
CA VAL A 181 -8.52 -1.16 -1.03
C VAL A 181 -8.64 -0.09 0.06
N ILE A 182 -7.54 0.47 0.52
CA ILE A 182 -7.53 1.71 1.30
C ILE A 182 -7.25 2.85 0.33
N CYS A 183 -8.04 3.91 0.40
CA CYS A 183 -7.93 5.09 -0.46
C CYS A 183 -7.59 6.33 0.39
N PRO A 184 -6.31 6.54 0.75
CA PRO A 184 -5.92 7.73 1.49
C PRO A 184 -6.05 9.00 0.66
N GLY A 185 -6.27 10.13 1.34
CA GLY A 185 -5.98 11.45 0.84
C GLY A 185 -4.47 11.71 0.74
N PHE A 186 -4.05 12.97 0.85
CA PHE A 186 -2.63 13.28 0.99
C PHE A 186 -2.15 12.91 2.39
N VAL A 187 -1.21 11.98 2.44
CA VAL A 187 -0.55 11.54 3.69
C VAL A 187 0.84 12.15 3.74
N ARG A 188 1.15 12.91 4.78
CA ARG A 188 2.44 13.57 4.90
C ARG A 188 3.57 12.56 5.12
N THR A 189 4.21 12.18 4.04
CA THR A 189 5.27 11.17 3.96
C THR A 189 6.46 11.74 3.17
N PRO A 190 7.65 11.12 3.21
CA PRO A 190 8.77 11.53 2.36
C PRO A 190 8.40 11.63 0.86
N LEU A 191 7.48 10.78 0.39
CA LEU A 191 6.98 10.82 -0.98
C LEU A 191 6.18 12.09 -1.27
N VAL A 192 5.33 12.54 -0.34
CA VAL A 192 4.54 13.77 -0.49
C VAL A 192 5.40 15.01 -0.32
N GLU A 193 6.33 15.02 0.64
CA GLU A 193 7.27 16.13 0.82
C GLU A 193 8.07 16.41 -0.46
N LYS A 194 8.49 15.35 -1.18
CA LYS A 194 9.17 15.49 -2.48
C LYS A 194 8.27 16.08 -3.57
N GLN A 195 6.97 15.77 -3.56
CA GLN A 195 6.01 16.27 -4.55
C GLN A 195 5.72 17.76 -4.41
N ILE A 196 5.85 18.35 -3.23
CA ILE A 196 5.51 19.75 -2.98
C ILE A 196 6.32 20.68 -3.89
N PRO A 197 7.69 20.66 -3.87
CA PRO A 197 8.49 21.52 -4.75
C PRO A 197 8.34 21.14 -6.23
N GLU A 198 8.13 19.86 -6.57
CA GLU A 198 7.90 19.43 -7.95
C GLU A 198 6.62 20.07 -8.52
N GLN A 199 5.52 20.00 -7.77
CA GLN A 199 4.25 20.60 -8.19
C GLN A 199 4.29 22.14 -8.17
N ALA A 200 4.99 22.74 -7.20
CA ALA A 200 5.17 24.19 -7.15
C ALA A 200 5.84 24.70 -8.43
N LYS A 201 6.89 24.01 -8.89
CA LYS A 201 7.59 24.32 -10.13
C LYS A 201 6.69 24.16 -11.36
N GLU A 202 6.01 23.04 -11.50
CA GLU A 202 5.14 22.74 -12.66
C GLU A 202 3.93 23.67 -12.75
N LEU A 203 3.39 24.09 -11.60
CA LEU A 203 2.22 24.96 -11.55
C LEU A 203 2.56 26.46 -11.49
N GLY A 204 3.84 26.81 -11.29
CA GLY A 204 4.29 28.20 -11.19
C GLY A 204 3.78 28.93 -9.95
N ILE A 205 3.58 28.22 -8.84
CA ILE A 205 3.05 28.74 -7.56
C ILE A 205 4.01 28.40 -6.41
N SER A 206 3.80 29.00 -5.24
CA SER A 206 4.59 28.69 -4.04
C SER A 206 4.27 27.32 -3.47
N GLU A 207 5.22 26.72 -2.72
CA GLU A 207 5.00 25.45 -1.99
C GLU A 207 3.82 25.54 -1.00
N GLN A 208 3.64 26.70 -0.35
CA GLN A 208 2.51 26.95 0.53
C GLN A 208 1.17 26.92 -0.21
N GLU A 209 1.13 27.46 -1.42
CA GLU A 209 -0.06 27.39 -2.27
C GLU A 209 -0.32 25.98 -2.75
N VAL A 210 0.70 25.17 -3.03
CA VAL A 210 0.52 23.73 -3.34
C VAL A 210 -0.13 23.02 -2.17
N ILE A 211 0.38 23.22 -0.94
CA ILE A 211 -0.22 22.58 0.25
C ILE A 211 -1.68 23.03 0.41
N LYS A 212 -1.92 24.31 0.44
CA LYS A 212 -3.24 24.87 0.77
C LYS A 212 -4.27 24.67 -0.35
N ASN A 213 -3.88 24.96 -1.61
CA ASN A 213 -4.82 25.11 -2.72
C ASN A 213 -4.84 23.90 -3.68
N VAL A 214 -3.89 22.96 -3.50
CA VAL A 214 -3.81 21.74 -4.33
C VAL A 214 -4.00 20.49 -3.47
N MET A 215 -3.25 20.38 -2.36
CA MET A 215 -3.28 19.14 -1.58
C MET A 215 -4.42 19.09 -0.55
N LEU A 216 -4.69 20.18 0.13
CA LEU A 216 -5.67 20.22 1.24
C LEU A 216 -6.98 20.93 0.88
N LYS A 217 -7.09 21.45 -0.35
CA LYS A 217 -8.24 22.25 -0.79
C LYS A 217 -9.59 21.56 -0.58
N GLU A 218 -9.64 20.27 -0.84
CA GLU A 218 -10.90 19.50 -0.80
C GLU A 218 -11.13 18.82 0.56
N THR A 219 -10.19 18.91 1.52
CA THR A 219 -10.40 18.41 2.89
C THR A 219 -11.32 19.35 3.66
N VAL A 220 -12.16 18.80 4.56
CA VAL A 220 -13.14 19.63 5.30
C VAL A 220 -12.52 20.40 6.47
N ASP A 221 -11.33 19.99 6.92
CA ASP A 221 -10.62 20.56 8.08
C ASP A 221 -9.25 21.15 7.73
N GLY A 222 -8.78 21.00 6.48
CA GLY A 222 -7.49 21.52 6.04
C GLY A 222 -6.29 20.70 6.53
N GLU A 223 -6.50 19.45 6.96
CA GLU A 223 -5.47 18.60 7.53
C GLU A 223 -5.00 17.49 6.58
N PHE A 224 -3.76 17.07 6.74
CA PHE A 224 -3.23 15.87 6.09
C PHE A 224 -3.71 14.61 6.82
N THR A 225 -4.08 13.59 6.06
CA THR A 225 -4.21 12.23 6.60
C THR A 225 -2.86 11.80 7.19
N THR A 226 -2.88 11.16 8.35
CA THR A 226 -1.66 10.67 8.99
C THR A 226 -1.33 9.23 8.56
N VAL A 227 -0.08 8.82 8.74
CA VAL A 227 0.31 7.42 8.51
C VAL A 227 -0.40 6.48 9.49
N ASP A 228 -0.71 6.96 10.70
CA ASP A 228 -1.45 6.23 11.73
C ASP A 228 -2.91 5.98 11.30
N ASP A 229 -3.61 6.95 10.72
CA ASP A 229 -4.98 6.78 10.22
C ASP A 229 -5.08 5.67 9.20
N VAL A 230 -4.09 5.63 8.28
CA VAL A 230 -4.01 4.58 7.27
C VAL A 230 -3.66 3.23 7.89
N ALA A 231 -2.75 3.20 8.86
CA ALA A 231 -2.33 1.98 9.52
C ALA A 231 -3.44 1.35 10.39
N GLU A 232 -4.20 2.16 11.10
CA GLU A 232 -5.39 1.69 11.86
C GLU A 232 -6.48 1.16 10.93
N THR A 233 -6.69 1.79 9.78
CA THR A 233 -7.61 1.28 8.75
C THR A 233 -7.12 -0.07 8.19
N ALA A 234 -5.82 -0.20 7.96
CA ALA A 234 -5.22 -1.47 7.52
C ALA A 234 -5.39 -2.56 8.59
N LEU A 235 -5.19 -2.22 9.86
CA LEU A 235 -5.41 -3.15 10.97
C LEU A 235 -6.88 -3.59 11.07
N PHE A 236 -7.82 -2.68 10.89
CA PHE A 236 -9.25 -3.00 10.83
C PHE A 236 -9.55 -4.02 9.72
N LEU A 237 -9.06 -3.77 8.50
CA LEU A 237 -9.27 -4.68 7.37
C LEU A 237 -8.59 -6.05 7.57
N ALA A 238 -7.37 -6.06 8.11
CA ALA A 238 -6.62 -7.28 8.36
C ALA A 238 -7.28 -8.17 9.45
N SER A 239 -7.77 -7.54 10.52
CA SER A 239 -8.33 -8.21 11.70
C SER A 239 -9.83 -8.51 11.60
N PHE A 240 -10.50 -8.12 10.50
CA PHE A 240 -11.95 -8.31 10.37
C PHE A 240 -12.33 -9.80 10.42
N GLY A 241 -13.24 -10.15 11.33
CA GLY A 241 -13.49 -11.52 11.76
C GLY A 241 -14.34 -12.38 10.82
N SER A 242 -14.81 -11.85 9.68
CA SER A 242 -15.63 -12.59 8.71
C SER A 242 -15.30 -12.22 7.26
N ASN A 243 -15.88 -12.93 6.29
CA ASN A 243 -15.71 -12.64 4.87
C ASN A 243 -16.70 -11.58 4.33
N ALA A 244 -17.50 -10.96 5.18
CA ALA A 244 -18.51 -9.98 4.77
C ALA A 244 -17.88 -8.69 4.18
N LEU A 245 -16.69 -8.31 4.63
CA LEU A 245 -15.99 -7.12 4.16
C LEU A 245 -14.93 -7.51 3.13
N THR A 246 -15.32 -7.55 1.85
CA THR A 246 -14.44 -7.87 0.72
C THR A 246 -14.88 -7.10 -0.53
N GLY A 247 -13.95 -6.81 -1.44
CA GLY A 247 -14.19 -6.07 -2.68
C GLY A 247 -14.47 -4.57 -2.45
N GLN A 248 -14.25 -4.06 -1.25
CA GLN A 248 -14.56 -2.69 -0.87
C GLN A 248 -13.35 -1.77 -0.98
N SER A 249 -13.63 -0.47 -1.08
CA SER A 249 -12.61 0.56 -0.92
C SER A 249 -13.02 1.49 0.22
N ILE A 250 -12.11 1.70 1.16
CA ILE A 250 -12.31 2.58 2.32
C ILE A 250 -11.52 3.85 2.09
N VAL A 251 -12.22 4.98 2.06
CA VAL A 251 -11.60 6.30 1.91
C VAL A 251 -11.19 6.83 3.28
N VAL A 252 -9.96 7.34 3.39
CA VAL A 252 -9.38 7.94 4.59
C VAL A 252 -8.74 9.27 4.16
N SER A 253 -9.54 10.36 4.12
CA SER A 253 -9.16 11.56 3.38
C SER A 253 -9.67 12.88 3.96
N HIS A 254 -10.02 12.94 5.24
CA HIS A 254 -10.59 14.15 5.84
C HIS A 254 -11.75 14.74 5.02
N GLY A 255 -12.65 13.86 4.52
CA GLY A 255 -13.80 14.29 3.75
C GLY A 255 -13.51 14.77 2.32
N TRP A 256 -12.27 14.70 1.84
CA TRP A 256 -11.95 15.08 0.45
C TRP A 256 -12.82 14.33 -0.55
N PHE A 257 -12.95 13.02 -0.40
CA PHE A 257 -13.89 12.24 -1.21
C PHE A 257 -14.94 11.58 -0.32
N MET A 258 -16.20 11.87 -0.57
CA MET A 258 -17.36 11.28 0.09
C MET A 258 -18.18 10.49 -0.91
N GLN A 259 -18.64 9.27 -0.54
CA GLN A 259 -19.49 8.40 -1.37
C GLN A 259 -20.96 8.60 -1.03
#